data_50fbc44f39546167ab1955981be7bad5
#
_entry.id   50fbc44f39546167ab1955981be7bad5
#
_cell.length_a   1.000
_cell.length_b   1.000
_cell.length_c   1.000
_cell.angle_alpha   90.00
_cell.angle_beta   90.00
_cell.angle_gamma   90.00
#
_symmetry.space_group_name_H-M   'P 1'
#
loop_
_entity.id
_entity.type
_entity.pdbx_description
1 polymer ?
#
loop_
_entity_poly.entity_id
_entity_poly.type
_entity_poly.pdbx_seq_one_letter_code
_entity_poly.pdbx_strand_id
1 'polypeptide(L)'
;EKQAIDRVHAIAYIEVSGQGETSEGWVLSGDYIDSLHGDLWVKVNMGDKIQKYLQNTDKVPYDQRGINALAAICSQVLQQAFEQGIILEQEVYDSNTGETQLTGRGDYEVTAIPRSAQSQKDLSARHYGGLSFRYHRSGAIHTVTVHGTVQSDTFTNSRA
;
A
#
# COMPACT_ATOMS: atom_id res chain seq x y z
N GLU A 1 11.36 -20.62 -23.56
CA GLU A 1 10.27 -19.81 -24.19
C GLU A 1 9.76 -18.76 -23.21
N LYS A 2 9.39 -19.09 -21.94
CA LYS A 2 8.98 -18.15 -20.90
C LYS A 2 10.00 -17.01 -20.68
N GLN A 3 11.29 -17.31 -20.55
CA GLN A 3 12.35 -16.32 -20.36
C GLN A 3 12.49 -15.27 -21.51
N ALA A 4 12.08 -15.63 -22.73
CA ALA A 4 12.09 -14.70 -23.84
C ALA A 4 10.91 -13.73 -23.79
N ILE A 5 9.77 -14.18 -23.27
CA ILE A 5 8.56 -13.40 -23.04
C ILE A 5 8.79 -12.42 -21.89
N ASP A 6 9.38 -12.88 -20.80
CA ASP A 6 9.69 -12.06 -19.61
C ASP A 6 10.66 -10.92 -19.96
N ARG A 7 11.63 -11.15 -20.89
CA ARG A 7 12.58 -10.10 -21.33
C ARG A 7 11.93 -8.93 -22.05
N VAL A 8 10.78 -9.15 -22.68
CA VAL A 8 10.04 -8.11 -23.40
C VAL A 8 8.85 -7.58 -22.62
N HIS A 9 8.76 -7.96 -21.34
CA HIS A 9 7.66 -7.57 -20.46
C HIS A 9 6.28 -7.90 -21.02
N ALA A 10 6.17 -9.00 -21.78
CA ALA A 10 4.92 -9.47 -22.34
C ALA A 10 4.22 -10.42 -21.36
N ILE A 11 2.90 -10.37 -21.33
CA ILE A 11 2.07 -11.26 -20.55
C ILE A 11 1.77 -12.50 -21.39
N ALA A 12 2.14 -13.67 -20.89
CA ALA A 12 1.83 -14.96 -21.51
C ALA A 12 0.66 -15.64 -20.81
N TYR A 13 -0.18 -16.33 -21.57
CA TYR A 13 -1.10 -17.30 -21.02
C TYR A 13 -0.38 -18.65 -20.99
N ILE A 14 -0.23 -19.21 -19.82
CA ILE A 14 0.49 -20.47 -19.58
C ILE A 14 -0.41 -21.46 -18.83
N GLU A 15 -0.09 -22.74 -18.93
CA GLU A 15 -0.74 -23.79 -18.14
C GLU A 15 0.24 -24.31 -17.10
N VAL A 16 -0.17 -24.27 -15.83
CA VAL A 16 0.61 -24.79 -14.71
C VAL A 16 -0.25 -25.80 -13.94
N SER A 17 0.22 -27.02 -13.82
CA SER A 17 -0.50 -28.11 -13.13
C SER A 17 -1.92 -28.36 -13.64
N GLY A 18 -2.16 -28.17 -14.96
CA GLY A 18 -3.48 -28.36 -15.57
C GLY A 18 -4.42 -27.18 -15.42
N GLN A 19 -3.95 -26.05 -14.89
CA GLN A 19 -4.71 -24.81 -14.77
C GLN A 19 -4.08 -23.71 -15.63
N GLY A 20 -4.94 -23.03 -16.40
CA GLY A 20 -4.50 -21.89 -17.19
C GLY A 20 -4.38 -20.64 -16.33
N GLU A 21 -3.24 -19.99 -16.43
CA GLU A 21 -2.94 -18.75 -15.73
C GLU A 21 -2.20 -17.76 -16.62
N THR A 22 -2.21 -16.49 -16.26
CA THR A 22 -1.36 -15.49 -16.89
C THR A 22 -0.01 -15.42 -16.18
N SER A 23 1.06 -15.19 -16.95
CA SER A 23 2.35 -14.83 -16.37
C SER A 23 2.28 -13.48 -15.65
N GLU A 24 3.39 -13.09 -15.02
CA GLU A 24 3.49 -11.80 -14.33
C GLU A 24 3.05 -10.63 -15.22
N GLY A 25 2.23 -9.75 -14.65
CA GLY A 25 1.72 -8.58 -15.36
C GLY A 25 2.70 -7.41 -15.29
N TRP A 26 3.36 -7.10 -16.40
CA TRP A 26 4.25 -5.96 -16.55
C TRP A 26 3.58 -4.85 -17.36
N VAL A 27 3.98 -3.61 -17.09
CA VAL A 27 3.66 -2.45 -17.93
C VAL A 27 4.93 -1.96 -18.64
N LEU A 28 4.76 -1.17 -19.71
CA LEU A 28 5.88 -0.67 -20.51
C LEU A 28 6.89 0.19 -19.71
N SER A 29 6.49 0.77 -18.59
CA SER A 29 7.38 1.50 -17.68
C SER A 29 8.31 0.60 -16.85
N GLY A 30 8.10 -0.72 -16.86
CA GLY A 30 8.87 -1.67 -16.06
C GLY A 30 8.29 -1.92 -14.65
N ASP A 31 7.14 -1.34 -14.35
CA ASP A 31 6.40 -1.60 -13.12
C ASP A 31 5.44 -2.80 -13.28
N TYR A 32 4.93 -3.32 -12.17
CA TYR A 32 3.87 -4.31 -12.17
C TYR A 32 2.49 -3.67 -12.29
N ILE A 33 1.56 -4.34 -12.97
CA ILE A 33 0.18 -3.85 -13.17
C ILE A 33 -0.56 -3.70 -11.84
N ASP A 34 -0.38 -4.63 -10.91
CA ASP A 34 -0.99 -4.58 -9.57
C ASP A 34 -0.57 -3.35 -8.77
N SER A 35 0.72 -3.00 -8.84
CA SER A 35 1.26 -1.80 -8.18
C SER A 35 0.66 -0.52 -8.72
N LEU A 36 0.58 -0.40 -10.06
CA LEU A 36 -0.05 0.77 -10.70
C LEU A 36 -1.56 0.81 -10.45
N HIS A 37 -2.23 -0.34 -10.44
CA HIS A 37 -3.64 -0.42 -10.11
C HIS A 37 -3.89 0.01 -8.66
N GLY A 38 -3.03 -0.40 -7.72
CA GLY A 38 -3.08 0.03 -6.32
C GLY A 38 -2.94 1.55 -6.18
N ASP A 39 -1.96 2.16 -6.85
CA ASP A 39 -1.76 3.61 -6.83
C ASP A 39 -2.97 4.36 -7.42
N LEU A 40 -3.52 3.85 -8.53
CA LEU A 40 -4.70 4.43 -9.15
C LEU A 40 -5.91 4.32 -8.21
N TRP A 41 -6.07 3.19 -7.54
CA TRP A 41 -7.11 2.98 -6.53
C TRP A 41 -7.02 4.03 -5.41
N VAL A 42 -5.84 4.24 -4.84
CA VAL A 42 -5.60 5.26 -3.81
C VAL A 42 -5.96 6.65 -4.33
N LYS A 43 -5.48 7.01 -5.51
CA LYS A 43 -5.72 8.32 -6.12
C LYS A 43 -7.22 8.59 -6.35
N VAL A 44 -7.93 7.63 -6.93
CA VAL A 44 -9.36 7.77 -7.25
C VAL A 44 -10.19 7.83 -5.97
N ASN A 45 -9.96 6.92 -5.02
CA ASN A 45 -10.71 6.90 -3.77
C ASN A 45 -10.42 8.13 -2.88
N MET A 46 -9.20 8.64 -2.91
CA MET A 46 -8.84 9.88 -2.23
C MET A 46 -9.67 11.05 -2.77
N GLY A 47 -9.68 11.23 -4.10
CA GLY A 47 -10.46 12.28 -4.76
C GLY A 47 -11.96 12.15 -4.49
N ASP A 48 -12.51 10.94 -4.64
CA ASP A 48 -13.94 10.67 -4.46
C ASP A 48 -14.39 10.94 -3.01
N LYS A 49 -13.63 10.47 -2.00
CA LYS A 49 -14.00 10.68 -0.60
C LYS A 49 -13.90 12.14 -0.17
N ILE A 50 -12.86 12.84 -0.59
CA ILE A 50 -12.73 14.28 -0.32
C ILE A 50 -13.88 15.04 -0.98
N GLN A 51 -14.19 14.74 -2.26
CA GLN A 51 -15.27 15.38 -2.99
C GLN A 51 -16.64 15.13 -2.32
N LYS A 52 -16.92 13.88 -1.93
CA LYS A 52 -18.15 13.52 -1.19
C LYS A 52 -18.26 14.26 0.14
N TYR A 53 -17.16 14.39 0.87
CA TYR A 53 -17.15 15.13 2.12
C TYR A 53 -17.50 16.62 1.90
N LEU A 54 -16.90 17.24 0.87
CA LEU A 54 -17.18 18.64 0.54
C LEU A 54 -18.63 18.85 0.07
N GLN A 55 -19.22 17.88 -0.64
CA GLN A 55 -20.61 17.94 -1.12
C GLN A 55 -21.64 17.73 -0.01
N ASN A 56 -21.33 16.85 0.96
CA ASN A 56 -22.26 16.48 2.03
C ASN A 56 -22.12 17.37 3.28
N THR A 57 -21.20 18.32 3.27
CA THR A 57 -20.96 19.25 4.38
C THR A 57 -21.34 20.66 3.95
N ASP A 58 -22.30 21.29 4.61
CA ASP A 58 -22.75 22.64 4.26
C ASP A 58 -21.62 23.66 4.21
N LYS A 59 -20.64 23.52 5.11
CA LYS A 59 -19.46 24.38 5.18
C LYS A 59 -18.30 23.67 5.88
N VAL A 60 -17.22 23.44 5.14
CA VAL A 60 -15.95 23.03 5.73
C VAL A 60 -15.21 24.31 6.17
N PRO A 61 -14.99 24.52 7.47
CA PRO A 61 -14.32 25.73 7.95
C PRO A 61 -12.84 25.71 7.54
N TYR A 62 -12.32 26.84 7.10
CA TYR A 62 -10.90 27.00 6.82
C TYR A 62 -10.12 27.31 8.10
N ASP A 63 -10.26 26.43 9.08
CA ASP A 63 -9.51 26.44 10.34
C ASP A 63 -8.88 25.05 10.57
N GLN A 64 -8.23 24.87 11.72
CA GLN A 64 -7.56 23.61 12.03
C GLN A 64 -8.53 22.41 12.08
N ARG A 65 -9.80 22.64 12.44
CA ARG A 65 -10.82 21.56 12.48
C ARG A 65 -11.12 21.03 11.08
N GLY A 66 -11.32 21.94 10.11
CA GLY A 66 -11.56 21.54 8.73
C GLY A 66 -10.34 20.90 8.09
N ILE A 67 -9.14 21.41 8.37
CA ILE A 67 -7.88 20.81 7.92
C ILE A 67 -7.71 19.39 8.49
N ASN A 68 -7.95 19.22 9.80
CA ASN A 68 -7.86 17.91 10.44
C ASN A 68 -8.90 16.93 9.90
N ALA A 69 -10.10 17.38 9.57
CA ALA A 69 -11.13 16.55 8.96
C ALA A 69 -10.70 16.03 7.58
N LEU A 70 -10.09 16.87 6.74
CA LEU A 70 -9.54 16.46 5.45
C LEU A 70 -8.38 15.47 5.62
N ALA A 71 -7.48 15.72 6.57
CA ALA A 71 -6.38 14.80 6.89
C ALA A 71 -6.89 13.44 7.39
N ALA A 72 -7.94 13.42 8.20
CA ALA A 72 -8.57 12.19 8.68
C ALA A 72 -9.17 11.36 7.54
N ILE A 73 -9.80 12.02 6.55
CA ILE A 73 -10.32 11.34 5.35
C ILE A 73 -9.18 10.70 4.56
N CYS A 74 -8.05 11.41 4.38
CA CYS A 74 -6.88 10.85 3.72
C CYS A 74 -6.35 9.62 4.46
N SER A 75 -6.22 9.70 5.79
CA SER A 75 -5.79 8.56 6.63
C SER A 75 -6.73 7.37 6.52
N GLN A 76 -8.05 7.59 6.43
CA GLN A 76 -9.02 6.51 6.23
C GLN A 76 -8.84 5.81 4.89
N VAL A 77 -8.56 6.55 3.81
CA VAL A 77 -8.32 5.94 2.49
C VAL A 77 -7.04 5.11 2.51
N LEU A 78 -5.97 5.63 3.12
CA LEU A 78 -4.70 4.92 3.21
C LEU A 78 -4.80 3.69 4.12
N GLN A 79 -5.58 3.77 5.20
CA GLN A 79 -5.86 2.61 6.04
C GLN A 79 -6.63 1.51 5.26
N GLN A 80 -7.61 1.89 4.45
CA GLN A 80 -8.32 0.93 3.57
C GLN A 80 -7.38 0.33 2.52
N ALA A 81 -6.45 1.12 1.97
CA ALA A 81 -5.44 0.63 1.04
C ALA A 81 -4.49 -0.39 1.72
N PHE A 82 -4.13 -0.17 2.99
CA PHE A 82 -3.38 -1.13 3.78
C PHE A 82 -4.17 -2.44 3.99
N GLU A 83 -5.43 -2.36 4.37
CA GLU A 83 -6.31 -3.53 4.56
C GLU A 83 -6.49 -4.36 3.28
N GLN A 84 -6.34 -3.73 2.10
CA GLN A 84 -6.37 -4.38 0.80
C GLN A 84 -4.98 -4.89 0.33
N GLY A 85 -3.93 -4.73 1.14
CA GLY A 85 -2.59 -5.16 0.80
C GLY A 85 -1.87 -4.28 -0.22
N ILE A 86 -2.35 -3.07 -0.49
CA ILE A 86 -1.70 -2.10 -1.38
C ILE A 86 -0.52 -1.44 -0.68
N ILE A 87 -0.65 -1.16 0.61
CA ILE A 87 0.34 -0.49 1.44
C ILE A 87 1.05 -1.52 2.33
N LEU A 88 2.36 -1.39 2.46
CA LEU A 88 3.19 -2.20 3.34
C LEU A 88 2.79 -2.00 4.80
N GLU A 89 2.92 -3.04 5.62
CA GLU A 89 2.79 -2.90 7.06
C GLU A 89 4.00 -2.16 7.65
N GLN A 90 3.73 -1.25 8.56
CA GLN A 90 4.78 -0.49 9.22
C GLN A 90 5.56 -1.38 10.19
N GLU A 91 6.89 -1.38 10.04
CA GLU A 91 7.82 -2.06 10.90
C GLU A 91 8.49 -1.05 11.85
N VAL A 92 8.60 -1.42 13.12
CA VAL A 92 9.32 -0.64 14.13
C VAL A 92 10.45 -1.48 14.72
N TYR A 93 11.66 -0.97 14.60
CA TYR A 93 12.83 -1.59 15.22
C TYR A 93 12.89 -1.23 16.71
N ASP A 94 12.83 -2.23 17.57
CA ASP A 94 13.04 -2.06 19.02
C ASP A 94 14.52 -2.16 19.35
N SER A 95 15.13 -1.04 19.67
CA SER A 95 16.55 -0.96 20.04
C SER A 95 16.92 -1.69 21.34
N ASN A 96 15.92 -2.03 22.18
CA ASN A 96 16.17 -2.76 23.44
C ASN A 96 16.25 -4.27 23.22
N THR A 97 15.40 -4.79 22.33
CA THR A 97 15.35 -6.23 22.02
C THR A 97 16.19 -6.58 20.79
N GLY A 98 16.53 -5.61 19.95
CA GLY A 98 17.20 -5.85 18.66
C GLY A 98 16.29 -6.48 17.61
N GLU A 99 14.99 -6.53 17.84
CA GLU A 99 14.00 -7.16 16.96
C GLU A 99 13.15 -6.11 16.24
N THR A 100 12.72 -6.45 15.03
CA THR A 100 11.74 -5.66 14.28
C THR A 100 10.35 -6.19 14.59
N GLN A 101 9.44 -5.31 14.99
CA GLN A 101 8.07 -5.64 15.32
C GLN A 101 7.11 -5.00 14.29
N LEU A 102 6.11 -5.77 13.89
CA LEU A 102 5.00 -5.29 13.06
C LEU A 102 4.01 -4.53 13.93
N THR A 103 3.52 -3.38 13.43
CA THR A 103 2.65 -2.49 14.22
C THR A 103 1.16 -2.75 14.01
N GLY A 104 0.78 -3.57 13.02
CA GLY A 104 -0.61 -3.74 12.61
C GLY A 104 -1.19 -2.52 11.88
N ARG A 105 -0.34 -1.59 11.42
CA ARG A 105 -0.71 -0.38 10.70
C ARG A 105 0.00 -0.28 9.38
N GLY A 106 -0.63 0.40 8.42
CA GLY A 106 0.01 0.69 7.14
C GLY A 106 1.17 1.69 7.29
N ASP A 107 2.23 1.47 6.52
CA ASP A 107 3.38 2.39 6.44
C ASP A 107 3.02 3.56 5.52
N TYR A 108 2.32 4.52 6.08
CA TYR A 108 1.94 5.76 5.41
C TYR A 108 1.99 6.96 6.36
N GLU A 109 2.12 8.13 5.79
CA GLU A 109 2.09 9.40 6.49
C GLU A 109 1.19 10.40 5.77
N VAL A 110 0.39 11.13 6.53
CA VAL A 110 -0.41 12.26 6.04
C VAL A 110 0.09 13.53 6.69
N THR A 111 0.48 14.49 5.87
CA THR A 111 0.94 15.81 6.33
C THR A 111 -0.09 16.86 5.96
N ALA A 112 -0.51 17.65 6.94
CA ALA A 112 -1.45 18.76 6.76
C ALA A 112 -0.83 20.05 7.29
N ILE A 113 -0.52 20.97 6.39
CA ILE A 113 0.06 22.27 6.74
C ILE A 113 -1.01 23.11 7.45
N PRO A 114 -0.73 23.66 8.65
CA PRO A 114 -1.71 24.43 9.40
C PRO A 114 -2.06 25.74 8.68
N ARG A 115 -3.25 26.27 9.00
CA ARG A 115 -3.73 27.54 8.43
C ARG A 115 -2.73 28.68 8.57
N SER A 116 -2.03 28.76 9.70
CA SER A 116 -1.05 29.82 9.97
C SER A 116 0.14 29.86 9.01
N ALA A 117 0.43 28.71 8.37
CA ALA A 117 1.51 28.58 7.39
C ALA A 117 1.02 28.68 5.93
N GLN A 118 -0.28 28.93 5.72
CA GLN A 118 -0.84 29.14 4.36
C GLN A 118 -0.55 30.56 3.87
N SER A 119 -0.41 30.70 2.54
CA SER A 119 -0.23 32.01 1.92
C SER A 119 -1.51 32.85 2.02
N GLN A 120 -1.35 34.17 2.10
CA GLN A 120 -2.50 35.11 2.11
C GLN A 120 -3.31 34.99 0.81
N LYS A 121 -2.68 34.66 -0.29
CA LYS A 121 -3.33 34.41 -1.58
C LYS A 121 -4.27 33.20 -1.50
N ASP A 122 -3.80 32.08 -0.94
CA ASP A 122 -4.61 30.86 -0.81
C ASP A 122 -5.76 31.06 0.18
N LEU A 123 -5.51 31.76 1.28
CA LEU A 123 -6.55 32.11 2.26
C LEU A 123 -7.66 32.95 1.64
N SER A 124 -7.32 33.97 0.84
CA SER A 124 -8.30 34.83 0.16
C SER A 124 -9.03 34.08 -0.96
N ALA A 125 -8.35 33.20 -1.66
CA ALA A 125 -8.95 32.34 -2.69
C ALA A 125 -9.76 31.16 -2.09
N ARG A 126 -9.74 30.96 -0.77
CA ARG A 126 -10.33 29.80 -0.08
C ARG A 126 -9.82 28.46 -0.62
N HIS A 127 -8.58 28.44 -1.05
CA HIS A 127 -7.91 27.26 -1.58
C HIS A 127 -6.98 26.65 -0.51
N TYR A 128 -7.12 25.36 -0.24
CA TYR A 128 -6.23 24.64 0.67
C TYR A 128 -5.37 23.65 -0.12
N GLY A 129 -4.09 23.98 -0.30
CA GLY A 129 -3.10 23.16 -1.01
C GLY A 129 -2.08 22.48 -0.07
N GLY A 130 -2.30 22.52 1.25
CA GLY A 130 -1.34 22.04 2.25
C GLY A 130 -1.50 20.59 2.67
N LEU A 131 -2.27 19.76 1.93
CA LEU A 131 -2.47 18.36 2.24
C LEU A 131 -1.60 17.51 1.34
N SER A 132 -0.78 16.64 1.92
CA SER A 132 0.05 15.67 1.21
C SER A 132 0.09 14.35 1.95
N PHE A 133 0.40 13.28 1.23
CA PHE A 133 0.59 11.96 1.81
C PHE A 133 1.72 11.21 1.11
N ARG A 134 2.27 10.24 1.80
CA ARG A 134 3.22 9.26 1.27
C ARG A 134 2.92 7.88 1.84
N TYR A 135 3.26 6.83 1.13
CA TYR A 135 3.17 5.45 1.59
C TYR A 135 4.18 4.56 0.88
N HIS A 136 4.47 3.40 1.46
CA HIS A 136 5.26 2.36 0.83
C HIS A 136 4.35 1.27 0.28
N ARG A 137 4.58 0.88 -0.99
CA ARG A 137 3.83 -0.20 -1.65
C ARG A 137 4.19 -1.55 -1.03
N SER A 138 3.20 -2.41 -0.80
CA SER A 138 3.42 -3.78 -0.32
C SER A 138 4.02 -4.67 -1.42
N GLY A 139 3.52 -4.57 -2.65
CA GLY A 139 3.84 -5.50 -3.73
C GLY A 139 3.17 -6.87 -3.52
N ALA A 140 3.14 -7.69 -4.57
CA ALA A 140 2.63 -9.05 -4.53
C ALA A 140 3.77 -10.08 -4.53
N ILE A 141 3.58 -11.21 -3.83
CA ILE A 141 4.51 -12.33 -3.90
C ILE A 141 4.17 -13.14 -5.15
N HIS A 142 5.11 -13.22 -6.11
CA HIS A 142 4.93 -13.92 -7.38
C HIS A 142 5.50 -15.34 -7.35
N THR A 143 6.52 -15.61 -6.53
CA THR A 143 7.15 -16.93 -6.44
C THR A 143 7.45 -17.27 -4.99
N VAL A 144 7.29 -18.56 -4.66
CA VAL A 144 7.60 -19.08 -3.32
C VAL A 144 8.52 -20.28 -3.45
N THR A 145 9.61 -20.31 -2.69
CA THR A 145 10.47 -21.48 -2.54
C THR A 145 10.31 -22.04 -1.13
N VAL A 146 9.97 -23.31 -1.02
CA VAL A 146 9.81 -23.98 0.25
C VAL A 146 10.93 -24.99 0.46
N HIS A 147 11.64 -24.89 1.58
CA HIS A 147 12.62 -25.85 2.02
C HIS A 147 12.06 -26.65 3.19
N GLY A 148 11.90 -27.96 3.01
CA GLY A 148 11.43 -28.88 4.05
C GLY A 148 12.53 -29.84 4.50
N THR A 149 12.68 -30.03 5.81
CA THR A 149 13.55 -31.07 6.38
C THR A 149 12.67 -32.07 7.15
N VAL A 150 12.75 -33.34 6.77
CA VAL A 150 12.07 -34.41 7.48
C VAL A 150 13.06 -35.08 8.41
N GLN A 151 12.77 -35.04 9.71
CA GLN A 151 13.50 -35.84 10.71
C GLN A 151 12.74 -37.09 11.00
N SER A 152 13.38 -38.27 10.79
CA SER A 152 12.83 -39.56 11.21
C SER A 152 13.53 -40.02 12.47
N ASP A 153 12.81 -40.13 13.57
CA ASP A 153 13.31 -40.77 14.79
C ASP A 153 13.41 -42.26 14.56
N THR A 154 14.61 -42.77 14.42
CA THR A 154 14.87 -44.19 14.40
C THR A 154 14.86 -44.66 15.85
N PHE A 155 13.83 -45.38 16.26
CA PHE A 155 13.82 -46.06 17.55
C PHE A 155 14.88 -47.17 17.51
N THR A 156 16.03 -46.92 18.11
CA THR A 156 17.00 -47.97 18.39
C THR A 156 16.43 -48.82 19.53
N ASN A 157 15.85 -50.00 19.21
CA ASN A 157 15.54 -50.99 20.20
C ASN A 157 16.85 -51.48 20.81
N SER A 158 17.26 -50.87 21.90
CA SER A 158 18.31 -51.41 22.78
C SER A 158 17.72 -52.60 23.50
N ARG A 159 17.84 -53.79 22.88
CA ARG A 159 17.67 -55.08 23.61
C ARG A 159 18.99 -55.30 24.35
N ALA A 160 18.98 -55.07 25.64
CA ALA A 160 19.93 -55.67 26.59
C ALA A 160 19.54 -57.14 26.85
#